data_f1fb0e5fcf865d44cb3cfe0104899164
#
_entry.id   f1fb0e5fcf865d44cb3cfe0104899164
#
_cell.length_a   1.000
_cell.length_b   1.000
_cell.length_c   1.000
_cell.angle_alpha   90.00
_cell.angle_beta   90.00
_cell.angle_gamma   90.00
#
_symmetry.space_group_name_H-M   'P 1'
#
loop_
_entity.id
_entity.type
_entity.pdbx_description
1 polymer ?
#
loop_
_entity_poly.entity_id
_entity_poly.type
_entity_poly.pdbx_seq_one_letter_code
_entity_poly.pdbx_strand_id
1 'polypeptide(L)'
;KEEKEIASFSTNLKGDSARLNNISITCNTINGTTINPGETFSFNKIVGQPSAQKGYQEADVFVNKKTEKGFGGGNCQVSTTIYNAALKVDGISITERNPHKKKVSYIEEGKDAAVSYSGGLDLKFQNNTDRTLKIYVSSDNDSVDARITEL
;
A
#
# COMPACT_ATOMS: atom_id res chain seq x y z
N LYS A 1 8.99 17.85 -18.71
CA LYS A 1 8.52 16.53 -19.18
C LYS A 1 7.16 16.21 -18.62
N GLU A 2 6.31 15.67 -19.44
CA GLU A 2 5.00 15.23 -19.03
C GLU A 2 5.07 13.89 -18.33
N GLU A 3 4.28 13.74 -17.29
CA GLU A 3 4.10 12.45 -16.67
C GLU A 3 3.16 11.60 -17.53
N LYS A 4 3.48 10.33 -17.64
CA LYS A 4 2.64 9.36 -18.36
C LYS A 4 2.22 8.28 -17.40
N GLU A 5 0.91 8.06 -17.27
CA GLU A 5 0.40 6.94 -16.47
C GLU A 5 0.69 5.63 -17.18
N ILE A 6 1.32 4.70 -16.46
CA ILE A 6 1.71 3.39 -17.01
C ILE A 6 1.02 2.23 -16.30
N ALA A 7 0.43 2.45 -15.13
CA ALA A 7 -0.32 1.42 -14.42
C ALA A 7 -1.29 2.06 -13.44
N SER A 8 -2.39 1.36 -13.21
CA SER A 8 -3.35 1.73 -12.17
C SER A 8 -4.02 0.48 -11.65
N PHE A 9 -4.51 0.57 -10.41
CA PHE A 9 -5.28 -0.49 -9.78
C PHE A 9 -6.14 0.09 -8.67
N SER A 10 -7.34 -0.45 -8.49
CA SER A 10 -8.26 -0.02 -7.45
C SER A 10 -8.81 -1.21 -6.70
N THR A 11 -9.07 -1.02 -5.41
CA THR A 11 -9.76 -2.01 -4.58
C THR A 11 -10.99 -1.36 -3.93
N ASN A 12 -12.02 -2.17 -3.71
CA ASN A 12 -13.23 -1.71 -3.05
C ASN A 12 -12.97 -1.54 -1.55
N LEU A 13 -13.42 -0.40 -1.02
CA LEU A 13 -13.19 -0.05 0.38
C LEU A 13 -14.48 -0.21 1.17
N LYS A 14 -14.41 -1.01 2.22
CA LYS A 14 -15.48 -1.20 3.19
C LYS A 14 -14.87 -1.15 4.59
N GLY A 15 -15.65 -0.70 5.54
CA GLY A 15 -15.22 -0.68 6.92
C GLY A 15 -15.81 0.49 7.69
N ASP A 16 -15.44 0.56 8.95
CA ASP A 16 -15.90 1.64 9.83
C ASP A 16 -15.06 2.91 9.63
N SER A 17 -15.43 3.97 10.36
CA SER A 17 -14.76 5.26 10.23
C SER A 17 -13.30 5.21 10.65
N ALA A 18 -12.94 4.35 11.60
CA ALA A 18 -11.54 4.19 12.04
C ALA A 18 -10.68 3.64 10.90
N ARG A 19 -11.17 2.63 10.20
CA ARG A 19 -10.46 2.02 9.07
C ARG A 19 -10.32 3.02 7.91
N LEU A 20 -11.40 3.74 7.59
CA LEU A 20 -11.38 4.76 6.53
C LEU A 20 -10.38 5.87 6.86
N ASN A 21 -10.36 6.32 8.12
CA ASN A 21 -9.42 7.33 8.60
C ASN A 21 -7.96 6.87 8.40
N ASN A 22 -7.65 5.65 8.81
CA ASN A 22 -6.30 5.10 8.73
C ASN A 22 -5.82 4.98 7.27
N ILE A 23 -6.69 4.50 6.40
CA ILE A 23 -6.38 4.39 4.97
C ILE A 23 -6.11 5.76 4.37
N SER A 24 -6.92 6.76 4.72
CA SER A 24 -6.72 8.13 4.23
C SER A 24 -5.36 8.69 4.64
N ILE A 25 -4.97 8.51 5.91
CA ILE A 25 -3.67 8.99 6.40
C ILE A 25 -2.53 8.31 5.64
N THR A 26 -2.60 7.00 5.50
CA THR A 26 -1.56 6.23 4.82
C THR A 26 -1.44 6.64 3.35
N CYS A 27 -2.57 6.77 2.65
CA CYS A 27 -2.57 7.23 1.26
C CYS A 27 -1.94 8.63 1.13
N ASN A 28 -2.33 9.55 2.00
CA ASN A 28 -1.78 10.91 1.96
C ASN A 28 -0.28 10.94 2.22
N THR A 29 0.22 10.04 3.07
CA THR A 29 1.65 9.94 3.38
C THR A 29 2.44 9.44 2.17
N ILE A 30 1.91 8.47 1.43
CA ILE A 30 2.60 7.86 0.29
C ILE A 30 2.43 8.67 -0.99
N ASN A 31 1.28 9.32 -1.16
CA ASN A 31 0.92 9.98 -2.42
C ASN A 31 2.01 10.94 -2.88
N GLY A 32 2.43 10.80 -4.14
CA GLY A 32 3.47 11.64 -4.72
C GLY A 32 4.89 11.13 -4.52
N THR A 33 5.06 9.94 -3.95
CA THR A 33 6.39 9.36 -3.76
C THR A 33 7.07 9.10 -5.10
N THR A 34 8.31 9.56 -5.25
CA THR A 34 9.11 9.30 -6.45
C THR A 34 10.11 8.18 -6.17
N ILE A 35 10.36 7.37 -7.21
CA ILE A 35 11.33 6.27 -7.15
C ILE A 35 12.24 6.42 -8.37
N ASN A 36 13.46 6.87 -8.13
CA ASN A 36 14.45 7.05 -9.22
C ASN A 36 14.95 5.68 -9.70
N PRO A 37 15.56 5.62 -10.89
CA PRO A 37 16.14 4.36 -11.36
C PRO A 37 17.08 3.75 -10.33
N GLY A 38 16.89 2.48 -10.03
CA GLY A 38 17.67 1.73 -9.06
C GLY A 38 17.21 1.85 -7.61
N GLU A 39 16.31 2.79 -7.32
CA GLU A 39 15.80 2.96 -5.96
C GLU A 39 14.73 1.92 -5.63
N THR A 40 14.59 1.64 -4.34
CA THR A 40 13.61 0.70 -3.82
C THR A 40 12.53 1.43 -3.03
N PHE A 41 11.28 1.15 -3.36
CA PHE A 41 10.13 1.56 -2.57
C PHE A 41 10.01 0.64 -1.36
N SER A 42 9.83 1.21 -0.17
CA SER A 42 9.52 0.46 1.06
C SER A 42 8.31 1.11 1.71
N PHE A 43 7.23 0.34 1.82
CA PHE A 43 6.00 0.82 2.44
C PHE A 43 6.24 1.29 3.87
N ASN A 44 6.91 0.44 4.67
CA ASN A 44 7.15 0.75 6.09
C ASN A 44 8.10 1.92 6.28
N LYS A 45 9.08 2.10 5.41
CA LYS A 45 10.02 3.22 5.50
C LYS A 45 9.30 4.56 5.28
N ILE A 46 8.36 4.59 4.36
CA ILE A 46 7.61 5.82 4.03
C ILE A 46 6.54 6.10 5.09
N VAL A 47 5.75 5.10 5.43
CA VAL A 47 4.62 5.24 6.35
C VAL A 47 5.07 5.33 7.81
N GLY A 48 6.09 4.54 8.17
CA GLY A 48 6.55 4.43 9.54
C GLY A 48 5.56 3.68 10.42
N GLN A 49 5.75 3.75 11.71
CA GLN A 49 4.87 3.06 12.66
C GLN A 49 3.55 3.82 12.80
N PRO A 50 2.41 3.17 12.52
CA PRO A 50 1.11 3.79 12.79
C PRO A 50 0.93 4.08 14.28
N SER A 51 0.45 5.26 14.62
CA SER A 51 0.29 5.67 16.01
C SER A 51 -0.85 6.68 16.16
N ALA A 52 -1.33 6.83 17.39
CA ALA A 52 -2.35 7.83 17.70
C ALA A 52 -1.85 9.26 17.44
N GLN A 53 -0.55 9.51 17.65
CA GLN A 53 0.06 10.83 17.38
C GLN A 53 -0.02 11.22 15.91
N LYS A 54 0.03 10.25 15.02
CA LYS A 54 -0.09 10.47 13.58
C LYS A 54 -1.54 10.58 13.11
N GLY A 55 -2.50 10.41 14.03
CA GLY A 55 -3.93 10.47 13.74
C GLY A 55 -4.58 9.12 13.47
N TYR A 56 -3.83 8.03 13.54
CA TYR A 56 -4.40 6.69 13.37
C TYR A 56 -5.33 6.34 14.52
N GLN A 57 -6.37 5.58 14.21
CA GLN A 57 -7.33 5.07 15.19
C GLN A 57 -7.23 3.55 15.22
N GLU A 58 -7.61 2.94 16.35
CA GLU A 58 -7.63 1.50 16.44
C GLU A 58 -8.70 0.93 15.49
N ALA A 59 -8.29 0.01 14.64
CA ALA A 59 -9.13 -0.67 13.68
C ALA A 59 -8.67 -2.12 13.58
N ASP A 60 -9.46 -2.98 12.93
CA ASP A 60 -9.16 -4.40 12.85
C ASP A 60 -7.85 -4.68 12.10
N VAL A 61 -7.00 -5.48 12.70
CA VAL A 61 -5.79 -6.04 12.11
C VAL A 61 -5.78 -7.55 12.32
N PHE A 62 -5.09 -8.29 11.45
CA PHE A 62 -4.93 -9.73 11.62
C PHE A 62 -3.60 -10.04 12.30
N VAL A 63 -3.67 -10.73 13.44
CA VAL A 63 -2.49 -11.20 14.18
C VAL A 63 -2.68 -12.69 14.44
N ASN A 64 -1.77 -13.52 13.91
CA ASN A 64 -1.83 -14.98 14.09
C ASN A 64 -3.20 -15.57 13.78
N LYS A 65 -3.79 -15.19 12.64
CA LYS A 65 -5.12 -15.63 12.16
C LYS A 65 -6.29 -15.12 13.01
N LYS A 66 -6.04 -14.24 13.97
CA LYS A 66 -7.09 -13.61 14.79
C LYS A 66 -7.22 -12.14 14.42
N THR A 67 -8.43 -11.61 14.57
CA THR A 67 -8.68 -10.20 14.41
C THR A 67 -8.48 -9.50 15.74
N GLU A 68 -7.64 -8.47 15.76
CA GLU A 68 -7.38 -7.63 16.92
C GLU A 68 -7.51 -6.16 16.52
N LYS A 69 -7.57 -5.26 17.48
CA LYS A 69 -7.56 -3.82 17.22
C LYS A 69 -6.13 -3.30 17.21
N GLY A 70 -5.80 -2.51 16.22
CA GLY A 70 -4.47 -1.91 16.12
C GLY A 70 -4.49 -0.68 15.24
N PHE A 71 -3.48 0.18 15.39
CA PHE A 71 -3.38 1.43 14.63
C PHE A 71 -3.04 1.20 13.15
N GLY A 72 -2.56 0.00 12.78
CA GLY A 72 -2.29 -0.34 11.39
C GLY A 72 -3.48 -0.85 10.60
N GLY A 73 -4.68 -0.87 11.19
CA GLY A 73 -5.88 -1.37 10.53
C GLY A 73 -6.19 -0.60 9.25
N GLY A 74 -6.22 -1.31 8.12
CA GLY A 74 -6.43 -0.74 6.79
C GLY A 74 -5.17 -0.67 5.92
N ASN A 75 -3.98 -0.66 6.52
CA ASN A 75 -2.73 -0.49 5.76
C ASN A 75 -2.47 -1.61 4.76
N CYS A 76 -2.89 -2.85 5.07
CA CYS A 76 -2.70 -3.97 4.16
C CYS A 76 -3.49 -3.78 2.85
N GLN A 77 -4.63 -3.12 2.90
CA GLN A 77 -5.38 -2.82 1.67
C GLN A 77 -4.65 -1.77 0.83
N VAL A 78 -4.07 -0.76 1.45
CA VAL A 78 -3.29 0.25 0.71
C VAL A 78 -2.09 -0.41 0.03
N SER A 79 -1.33 -1.24 0.77
CA SER A 79 -0.18 -1.93 0.20
C SER A 79 -0.59 -2.89 -0.91
N THR A 80 -1.70 -3.61 -0.75
CA THR A 80 -2.22 -4.53 -1.76
C THR A 80 -2.58 -3.78 -3.05
N THR A 81 -3.19 -2.61 -2.93
CA THR A 81 -3.57 -1.79 -4.08
C THR A 81 -2.32 -1.32 -4.84
N ILE A 82 -1.32 -0.83 -4.12
CA ILE A 82 -0.05 -0.40 -4.70
C ILE A 82 0.68 -1.59 -5.35
N TYR A 83 0.73 -2.74 -4.66
CA TYR A 83 1.38 -3.95 -5.16
C TYR A 83 0.80 -4.38 -6.51
N ASN A 84 -0.53 -4.38 -6.65
CA ASN A 84 -1.16 -4.79 -7.89
C ASN A 84 -0.94 -3.79 -9.03
N ALA A 85 -0.83 -2.51 -8.73
CA ALA A 85 -0.42 -1.53 -9.73
C ALA A 85 1.03 -1.77 -10.17
N ALA A 86 1.92 -2.03 -9.21
CA ALA A 86 3.34 -2.29 -9.49
C ALA A 86 3.54 -3.53 -10.34
N LEU A 87 2.72 -4.57 -10.16
CA LEU A 87 2.80 -5.80 -10.98
C LEU A 87 2.56 -5.55 -12.46
N LYS A 88 1.90 -4.46 -12.81
CA LYS A 88 1.60 -4.12 -14.21
C LYS A 88 2.73 -3.37 -14.90
N VAL A 89 3.78 -3.00 -14.18
CA VAL A 89 4.87 -2.19 -14.72
C VAL A 89 6.05 -3.10 -15.07
N ASP A 90 6.41 -3.14 -16.35
CA ASP A 90 7.64 -3.80 -16.77
C ASP A 90 8.84 -3.04 -16.19
N GLY A 91 9.78 -3.76 -15.61
CA GLY A 91 10.95 -3.15 -15.00
C GLY A 91 10.81 -2.82 -13.52
N ILE A 92 9.69 -3.15 -12.89
CA ILE A 92 9.60 -3.17 -11.44
C ILE A 92 9.85 -4.60 -10.97
N SER A 93 10.79 -4.77 -10.04
CA SER A 93 11.08 -6.06 -9.39
C SER A 93 10.53 -6.03 -7.97
N ILE A 94 9.63 -6.95 -7.65
CA ILE A 94 9.12 -7.10 -6.29
C ILE A 94 10.20 -7.78 -5.45
N THR A 95 10.70 -7.10 -4.43
CA THR A 95 11.79 -7.61 -3.60
C THR A 95 11.32 -8.13 -2.24
N GLU A 96 10.17 -7.65 -1.76
CA GLU A 96 9.52 -8.22 -0.58
C GLU A 96 8.02 -8.11 -0.73
N ARG A 97 7.34 -9.23 -0.55
CA ARG A 97 5.88 -9.30 -0.51
C ARG A 97 5.49 -10.46 0.41
N ASN A 98 4.55 -10.21 1.29
CA ASN A 98 4.08 -11.21 2.26
C ASN A 98 2.58 -11.43 2.07
N PRO A 99 2.12 -12.67 1.92
CA PRO A 99 0.68 -12.93 1.86
C PRO A 99 0.05 -12.86 3.26
N HIS A 100 -1.24 -12.58 3.32
CA HIS A 100 -1.98 -12.76 4.57
C HIS A 100 -2.11 -14.24 4.87
N LYS A 101 -2.14 -14.59 6.15
CA LYS A 101 -2.39 -15.96 6.58
C LYS A 101 -3.86 -16.35 6.44
N LYS A 102 -4.73 -15.40 6.19
CA LYS A 102 -6.17 -15.57 6.04
C LYS A 102 -6.64 -14.74 4.84
N LYS A 103 -7.60 -15.30 4.10
CA LYS A 103 -8.16 -14.61 2.92
C LYS A 103 -8.74 -13.27 3.30
N VAL A 104 -8.46 -12.25 2.48
CA VAL A 104 -9.04 -10.91 2.62
C VAL A 104 -10.11 -10.70 1.55
N SER A 105 -11.05 -9.78 1.81
CA SER A 105 -12.24 -9.61 0.96
C SER A 105 -12.05 -8.68 -0.23
N TYR A 106 -11.03 -7.83 -0.22
CA TYR A 106 -10.87 -6.75 -1.21
C TYR A 106 -10.03 -7.13 -2.43
N ILE A 107 -9.48 -8.33 -2.47
CA ILE A 107 -8.63 -8.80 -3.57
C ILE A 107 -8.73 -10.32 -3.71
N GLU A 108 -8.43 -10.82 -4.91
CA GLU A 108 -8.32 -12.26 -5.14
C GLU A 108 -7.23 -12.90 -4.30
N GLU A 109 -7.45 -14.13 -3.89
CA GLU A 109 -6.45 -14.91 -3.17
C GLU A 109 -5.16 -15.00 -3.99
N GLY A 110 -4.03 -14.79 -3.32
CA GLY A 110 -2.71 -14.81 -3.95
C GLY A 110 -2.23 -13.47 -4.48
N LYS A 111 -3.09 -12.44 -4.46
CA LYS A 111 -2.72 -11.10 -4.95
C LYS A 111 -2.64 -10.04 -3.85
N ASP A 112 -2.72 -10.45 -2.61
CA ASP A 112 -2.65 -9.56 -1.45
C ASP A 112 -1.19 -9.31 -1.04
N ALA A 113 -0.97 -8.19 -0.36
CA ALA A 113 0.35 -7.85 0.19
C ALA A 113 0.14 -7.34 1.62
N ALA A 114 0.51 -8.17 2.58
CA ALA A 114 0.41 -7.83 3.99
C ALA A 114 1.60 -7.00 4.44
N VAL A 115 1.34 -5.99 5.25
CA VAL A 115 2.36 -5.16 5.88
C VAL A 115 2.09 -5.06 7.37
N SER A 116 3.18 -5.00 8.15
CA SER A 116 3.10 -4.79 9.58
C SER A 116 4.43 -4.20 10.04
N TYR A 117 4.41 -2.95 10.49
CA TYR A 117 5.63 -2.30 10.93
C TYR A 117 6.26 -3.04 12.11
N SER A 118 5.47 -3.32 13.14
CA SER A 118 5.95 -4.02 14.34
C SER A 118 6.26 -5.50 14.08
N GLY A 119 5.59 -6.12 13.12
CA GLY A 119 5.82 -7.52 12.76
C GLY A 119 6.92 -7.73 11.73
N GLY A 120 7.51 -6.67 11.22
CA GLY A 120 8.59 -6.76 10.24
C GLY A 120 8.14 -7.19 8.85
N LEU A 121 6.86 -7.06 8.51
CA LEU A 121 6.35 -7.36 7.18
C LEU A 121 6.28 -6.08 6.35
N ASP A 122 6.87 -6.09 5.17
CA ASP A 122 6.92 -4.93 4.31
C ASP A 122 6.52 -5.28 2.88
N LEU A 123 6.22 -4.24 2.11
CA LEU A 123 6.13 -4.33 0.66
C LEU A 123 7.28 -3.52 0.10
N LYS A 124 8.16 -4.19 -0.64
CA LYS A 124 9.30 -3.54 -1.29
C LYS A 124 9.35 -3.90 -2.76
N PHE A 125 9.65 -2.91 -3.59
CA PHE A 125 9.94 -3.17 -5.01
C PHE A 125 10.95 -2.15 -5.51
N GLN A 126 11.75 -2.59 -6.48
CA GLN A 126 12.83 -1.80 -7.04
C GLN A 126 12.46 -1.32 -8.44
N ASN A 127 12.77 -0.06 -8.73
CA ASN A 127 12.62 0.51 -10.06
C ASN A 127 13.86 0.18 -10.89
N ASN A 128 13.74 -0.83 -11.77
CA ASN A 128 14.80 -1.22 -12.69
C ASN A 128 14.63 -0.61 -14.09
N THR A 129 13.75 0.38 -14.21
CA THR A 129 13.61 1.14 -15.46
C THR A 129 14.66 2.24 -15.51
N ASP A 130 14.83 2.86 -16.68
CA ASP A 130 15.70 4.01 -16.85
C ASP A 130 14.98 5.35 -16.61
N ARG A 131 13.76 5.31 -16.05
CA ARG A 131 12.94 6.49 -15.80
C ARG A 131 12.59 6.63 -14.34
N THR A 132 12.35 7.85 -13.89
CA THR A 132 11.80 8.10 -12.56
C THR A 132 10.32 7.73 -12.57
N LEU A 133 9.92 6.92 -11.60
CA LEU A 133 8.52 6.55 -11.41
C LEU A 133 7.93 7.37 -10.26
N LYS A 134 6.63 7.62 -10.34
CA LYS A 134 5.91 8.34 -9.28
C LYS A 134 4.65 7.57 -8.92
N ILE A 135 4.42 7.41 -7.63
CA ILE A 135 3.26 6.68 -7.11
C ILE A 135 2.25 7.69 -6.60
N TYR A 136 1.03 7.59 -7.10
CA TYR A 136 -0.11 8.31 -6.58
C TYR A 136 -1.06 7.29 -5.96
N VAL A 137 -1.49 7.54 -4.74
CA VAL A 137 -2.48 6.70 -4.07
C VAL A 137 -3.43 7.60 -3.29
N SER A 138 -4.70 7.28 -3.40
CA SER A 138 -5.77 8.05 -2.75
C SER A 138 -6.90 7.13 -2.33
N SER A 139 -7.74 7.61 -1.45
CA SER A 139 -8.94 6.89 -1.04
C SER A 139 -10.12 7.84 -0.94
N ASP A 140 -11.30 7.28 -1.15
CA ASP A 140 -12.57 7.92 -0.84
C ASP A 140 -13.39 6.94 0.03
N ASN A 141 -14.70 7.13 0.14
CA ASN A 141 -15.52 6.24 0.97
C ASN A 141 -15.73 4.86 0.34
N ASP A 142 -15.44 4.69 -0.95
CA ASP A 142 -15.78 3.49 -1.72
C ASP A 142 -14.59 2.73 -2.27
N SER A 143 -13.44 3.37 -2.41
CA SER A 143 -12.28 2.74 -3.04
C SER A 143 -10.94 3.26 -2.55
N VAL A 144 -9.92 2.44 -2.75
CA VAL A 144 -8.51 2.83 -2.68
C VAL A 144 -7.96 2.71 -4.10
N ASP A 145 -7.38 3.80 -4.59
CA ASP A 145 -6.92 3.90 -5.97
C ASP A 145 -5.42 4.20 -6.01
N ALA A 146 -4.68 3.39 -6.76
CA ALA A 146 -3.25 3.60 -6.97
C ALA A 146 -2.96 3.75 -8.46
N ARG A 147 -2.04 4.64 -8.80
CA ARG A 147 -1.52 4.74 -10.16
C ARG A 147 -0.04 5.04 -10.14
N ILE A 148 0.64 4.57 -11.16
CA ILE A 148 2.08 4.78 -11.32
C ILE A 148 2.29 5.52 -12.63
N THR A 149 3.09 6.58 -12.56
CA THR A 149 3.45 7.37 -13.73
C THR A 149 4.95 7.30 -13.96
N GLU A 150 5.37 7.55 -15.19
CA GLU A 150 6.79 7.72 -15.52
C GLU A 150 7.05 9.12 -16.05
N LEU A 151 8.23 9.61 -15.74
CA LEU A 151 8.68 10.94 -16.15
C LEU A 151 9.66 10.88 -17.33
#